data_3d7a0eb9840194f700d8aa2dfbcca02d
#
_entry.id   3d7a0eb9840194f700d8aa2dfbcca02d
#
_cell.length_a   1.000
_cell.length_b   1.000
_cell.length_c   1.000
_cell.angle_alpha   90.00
_cell.angle_beta   90.00
_cell.angle_gamma   90.00
#
_symmetry.space_group_name_H-M   'P 1'
#
loop_
_entity.id
_entity.type
_entity.pdbx_description
1 polymer ?
#
loop_
_entity_poly.entity_id
_entity_poly.type
_entity_poly.pdbx_seq_one_letter_code
_entity_poly.pdbx_strand_id
1 'polypeptide(L)' 'MARRPYRQLFETLILNVLDNVIPMNVEAIRRGVSEKLGREVSWNTIKKYLESLRDDGSVEEIHTGKLLLYKRK' A
#
# COMPACT_ATOMS: atom_id res chain seq x y z
N MET A 1 7.66 -22.28 -10.68
CA MET A 1 8.25 -21.28 -9.81
C MET A 1 7.32 -20.88 -8.69
N ALA A 2 7.83 -20.89 -7.48
CA ALA A 2 7.01 -20.62 -6.32
C ALA A 2 6.71 -19.12 -6.22
N ARG A 3 5.46 -18.76 -6.10
CA ARG A 3 5.07 -17.41 -5.80
C ARG A 3 5.16 -17.19 -4.30
N ARG A 4 5.50 -15.97 -3.93
CA ARG A 4 5.50 -15.60 -2.52
C ARG A 4 4.07 -15.25 -2.12
N PRO A 5 3.39 -16.12 -1.37
CA PRO A 5 2.00 -15.84 -1.00
C PRO A 5 1.84 -14.55 -0.19
N TYR A 6 2.86 -14.21 0.61
CA TYR A 6 2.80 -12.99 1.40
C TYR A 6 2.77 -11.74 0.55
N ARG A 7 3.54 -11.71 -0.53
CA ARG A 7 3.55 -10.55 -1.40
C ARG A 7 2.17 -10.31 -1.98
N GLN A 8 1.55 -11.35 -2.52
CA GLN A 8 0.23 -11.23 -3.11
C GLN A 8 -0.81 -10.81 -2.08
N LEU A 9 -0.72 -11.36 -0.88
CA LEU A 9 -1.62 -11.01 0.19
C LEU A 9 -1.50 -9.53 0.56
N PHE A 10 -0.28 -9.04 0.75
CA PHE A 10 -0.07 -7.64 1.11
C PHE A 10 -0.52 -6.70 0.01
N GLU A 11 -0.23 -7.04 -1.24
CA GLU A 11 -0.65 -6.20 -2.36
C GLU A 11 -2.17 -6.12 -2.43
N THR A 12 -2.85 -7.23 -2.24
CA THR A 12 -4.30 -7.25 -2.24
C THR A 12 -4.88 -6.41 -1.09
N LEU A 13 -4.30 -6.56 0.11
CA LEU A 13 -4.75 -5.79 1.26
C LEU A 13 -4.53 -4.30 1.06
N ILE A 14 -3.39 -3.92 0.52
CA ILE A 14 -3.09 -2.52 0.24
C ILE A 14 -4.10 -1.95 -0.75
N LEU A 15 -4.37 -2.68 -1.83
CA LEU A 15 -5.33 -2.20 -2.83
C LEU A 15 -6.73 -2.10 -2.26
N ASN A 16 -7.09 -2.98 -1.34
CA ASN A 16 -8.40 -2.91 -0.68
C ASN A 16 -8.53 -1.72 0.28
N VAL A 17 -7.42 -1.32 0.88
CA VAL A 17 -7.40 -0.16 1.77
C VAL A 17 -7.44 1.14 0.99
N LEU A 18 -6.77 1.15 -0.16
CA LEU A 18 -6.65 2.36 -0.96
C LEU A 18 -7.94 2.71 -1.68
N ASP A 19 -8.18 4.01 -1.75
CA ASP A 19 -9.28 4.57 -2.53
C ASP A 19 -8.73 5.00 -3.89
N ASN A 20 -9.58 5.00 -4.92
CA ASN A 20 -9.16 5.48 -6.23
C ASN A 20 -9.45 6.97 -6.42
N VAL A 21 -10.04 7.61 -5.43
CA VAL A 21 -10.37 9.04 -5.46
C VAL A 21 -9.57 9.80 -4.42
N ILE A 22 -9.55 9.32 -3.18
CA ILE A 22 -8.94 10.02 -2.05
C ILE A 22 -7.56 9.41 -1.75
N PRO A 23 -6.48 10.18 -1.91
CA PRO A 23 -5.14 9.66 -1.61
C PRO A 23 -4.94 9.46 -0.12
N MET A 24 -4.08 8.50 0.23
CA MET A 24 -3.77 8.19 1.62
C MET A 24 -2.26 8.20 1.82
N ASN A 25 -1.81 8.64 3.00
CA ASN A 25 -0.40 8.57 3.31
C ASN A 25 -0.03 7.14 3.77
N VAL A 26 1.29 6.89 3.85
CA VAL A 26 1.77 5.54 4.16
C VAL A 26 1.29 5.07 5.53
N GLU A 27 1.25 5.97 6.51
CA GLU A 27 0.84 5.59 7.86
C GLU A 27 -0.62 5.16 7.90
N ALA A 28 -1.49 5.87 7.20
CA ALA A 28 -2.91 5.50 7.13
C ALA A 28 -3.08 4.15 6.45
N ILE A 29 -2.32 3.90 5.37
CA ILE A 29 -2.36 2.63 4.67
C ILE A 29 -1.87 1.51 5.59
N ARG A 30 -0.76 1.75 6.31
CA ARG A 30 -0.22 0.79 7.23
C ARG A 30 -1.23 0.38 8.30
N ARG A 31 -1.93 1.37 8.85
CA ARG A 31 -2.96 1.09 9.86
C ARG A 31 -4.09 0.26 9.29
N GLY A 32 -4.56 0.61 8.10
CA GLY A 32 -5.63 -0.14 7.47
C GLY A 32 -5.26 -1.57 7.17
N VAL A 33 -4.05 -1.80 6.67
CA VAL A 33 -3.57 -3.16 6.39
C VAL A 33 -3.39 -3.93 7.68
N SER A 34 -2.83 -3.30 8.71
CA SER A 34 -2.64 -3.95 10.00
C SER A 34 -3.96 -4.40 10.60
N GLU A 35 -4.98 -3.56 10.48
CA GLU A 35 -6.32 -3.90 10.96
C GLU A 35 -6.89 -5.10 10.24
N LYS A 36 -6.80 -5.10 8.92
CA LYS A 36 -7.34 -6.21 8.11
C LYS A 36 -6.59 -7.50 8.37
N LEU A 37 -5.29 -7.41 8.59
CA LEU A 37 -4.44 -8.57 8.82
C LEU A 37 -4.54 -9.09 10.26
N GLY A 38 -4.96 -8.23 11.19
CA GLY A 38 -5.08 -8.61 12.60
C GLY A 38 -3.77 -8.55 13.37
N ARG A 39 -2.77 -7.87 12.83
CA ARG A 39 -1.49 -7.66 13.52
C ARG A 39 -0.78 -6.47 12.92
N GLU A 40 0.14 -5.91 13.69
CA GLU A 40 0.89 -4.75 13.22
C GLU A 40 1.86 -5.12 12.09
N VAL A 41 1.89 -4.26 11.09
CA VAL A 41 2.80 -4.38 9.95
C VAL A 41 3.72 -3.18 9.98
N SER A 42 5.01 -3.38 9.67
CA SER A 42 5.97 -2.31 9.73
C SER A 42 5.77 -1.32 8.58
N TRP A 43 6.15 -0.07 8.84
CA TRP A 43 6.07 0.99 7.84
C TRP A 43 6.92 0.64 6.61
N ASN A 44 8.12 0.09 6.83
CA ASN A 44 9.01 -0.26 5.74
C ASN A 44 8.42 -1.32 4.82
N THR A 45 7.72 -2.30 5.41
CA THR A 45 7.06 -3.35 4.64
C THR A 45 6.01 -2.75 3.71
N ILE A 46 5.17 -1.88 4.24
CA ILE A 46 4.11 -1.24 3.45
C ILE A 46 4.71 -0.38 2.35
N LYS A 47 5.73 0.42 2.69
CA LYS A 47 6.38 1.30 1.72
C LYS A 47 6.97 0.50 0.56
N LYS A 48 7.60 -0.62 0.87
CA LYS A 48 8.19 -1.50 -0.13
C LYS A 48 7.14 -2.02 -1.11
N TYR A 49 6.01 -2.48 -0.60
CA TYR A 49 4.95 -3.00 -1.46
C TYR A 49 4.27 -1.88 -2.24
N LEU A 50 4.14 -0.70 -1.64
CA LEU A 50 3.59 0.44 -2.35
C LEU A 50 4.45 0.84 -3.54
N GLU A 51 5.77 0.81 -3.36
CA GLU A 51 6.69 1.12 -4.46
C GLU A 51 6.58 0.10 -5.58
N SER A 52 6.43 -1.16 -5.22
CA SER A 52 6.24 -2.22 -6.21
C SER A 52 4.95 -2.02 -6.99
N LEU A 53 3.86 -1.68 -6.29
CA LEU A 53 2.57 -1.44 -6.94
C LEU A 53 2.60 -0.18 -7.80
N ARG A 54 3.34 0.84 -7.38
CA ARG A 54 3.54 2.04 -8.19
C ARG A 54 4.25 1.68 -9.49
N ASP A 55 5.31 0.87 -9.38
CA ASP A 55 6.12 0.52 -10.54
C ASP A 55 5.34 -0.31 -11.56
N ASP A 56 4.40 -1.13 -11.11
CA ASP A 56 3.59 -1.92 -12.04
C ASP A 56 2.32 -1.20 -12.50
N GLY A 57 2.10 0.02 -12.01
CA GLY A 57 0.99 0.84 -12.47
C GLY A 57 -0.33 0.64 -11.75
N SER A 58 -0.33 -0.14 -10.66
CA SER A 58 -1.56 -0.40 -9.90
C SER A 58 -1.94 0.74 -8.98
N VAL A 59 -0.96 1.51 -8.51
CA VAL A 59 -1.21 2.67 -7.65
C VAL A 59 -0.50 3.88 -8.21
N GLU A 60 -1.00 5.04 -7.84
CA GLU A 60 -0.43 6.33 -8.22
C GLU A 60 0.20 6.96 -7.00
N GLU A 61 1.42 7.45 -7.15
CA GLU A 61 2.15 8.14 -6.09
C GLU A 61 2.01 9.64 -6.29
N ILE A 62 1.59 10.34 -5.26
CA ILE A 62 1.32 11.77 -5.34
C ILE A 62 2.19 12.49 -4.33
N HIS A 63 2.96 13.45 -4.82
CA HIS A 63 3.80 14.30 -3.97
C HIS A 63 3.13 15.65 -3.82
N THR A 64 2.83 16.04 -2.60
CA THR A 64 2.21 17.32 -2.29
C THR A 64 2.99 17.96 -1.15
N GLY A 65 3.82 18.97 -1.49
CA GLY A 65 4.67 19.59 -0.50
C GLY A 65 5.57 18.54 0.16
N LYS A 66 5.41 18.35 1.47
CA LYS A 66 6.18 17.37 2.21
C LYS A 66 5.46 16.03 2.33
N LEU A 67 4.25 15.93 1.80
CA LEU A 67 3.45 14.72 1.93
C LEU A 67 3.65 13.80 0.75
N LEU A 68 3.69 12.52 1.06
CA LEU A 68 3.74 11.46 0.05
C LEU A 68 2.46 10.64 0.20
N LEU A 69 1.64 10.66 -0.82
CA LEU A 69 0.33 10.03 -0.80
C LEU A 69 0.24 9.00 -1.90
N TYR A 70 -0.65 8.04 -1.70
CA TYR A 70 -0.90 6.99 -2.69
C TYR A 70 -2.39 6.82 -2.87
N LYS A 71 -2.78 6.51 -4.09
CA LYS A 71 -4.17 6.13 -4.36
C LYS A 71 -4.18 5.04 -5.41
N ARG A 72 -5.27 4.29 -5.45
CA ARG A 72 -5.46 3.25 -6.45
C ARG A 72 -5.82 3.89 -7.79
N LYS A 73 -5.28 3.38 -8.85
CA LYS A 73 -5.63 3.83 -10.20
C LYS A 73 -6.96 3.29 -10.67
#